data_e658cee25236588acb7f4ba058616480
#
_entry.id   e658cee25236588acb7f4ba058616480
#
_cell.length_a   1.000
_cell.length_b   1.000
_cell.length_c   1.000
_cell.angle_alpha   90.00
_cell.angle_beta   90.00
_cell.angle_gamma   90.00
#
_symmetry.space_group_name_H-M   'P 1'
#
loop_
_entity.id
_entity.type
_entity.pdbx_description
1 polymer ?
#
loop_
_entity_poly.entity_id
_entity_poly.type
_entity_poly.pdbx_seq_one_letter_code
_entity_poly.pdbx_strand_id
1 'polypeptide(L)'
;MKILYALQATGNGHITRANELVPIFKKHAKVDILVSGTESSLKLNFNVKYKFKGLSFVFGKRGGISFFHTIRKVNFIRLFIDIWNLKLDDYDLILIDFEPISAWAAKLQNKKAFALSHQYALVNENVPMIKKLSFIHKLILKFYAPVKKGFGFHFAKYDKNIFFPIISKNIRKLKPKVKDHYAIYLPAYSVKKLKKIFTKLNRFNFHIFSKEFKEKVLHKNLTLQPINSKVFSISMANSL
;
A
#
# COMPACT_ATOMS: atom_id res chain seq x y z
N MET A 1 -9.97 6.04 25.25
CA MET A 1 -10.13 6.23 23.78
C MET A 1 -9.95 4.92 23.08
N LYS A 2 -10.81 4.59 22.12
CA LYS A 2 -10.79 3.38 21.30
C LYS A 2 -10.72 3.78 19.81
N ILE A 3 -9.70 3.29 19.12
CA ILE A 3 -9.43 3.60 17.72
C ILE A 3 -9.69 2.37 16.85
N LEU A 4 -10.38 2.55 15.73
CA LEU A 4 -10.36 1.62 14.62
C LEU A 4 -9.32 2.08 13.61
N TYR A 5 -8.29 1.28 13.37
CA TYR A 5 -7.34 1.51 12.27
C TYR A 5 -7.63 0.55 11.13
N ALA A 6 -8.15 1.09 10.05
CA ALA A 6 -8.57 0.33 8.87
C ALA A 6 -7.58 0.52 7.73
N LEU A 7 -7.11 -0.58 7.14
CA LEU A 7 -6.11 -0.54 6.09
C LEU A 7 -6.41 -1.51 4.94
N GLN A 8 -6.01 -1.07 3.76
CA GLN A 8 -6.10 -1.84 2.52
C GLN A 8 -4.91 -2.79 2.37
N ALA A 9 -5.15 -4.09 2.19
CA ALA A 9 -4.12 -5.10 1.99
C ALA A 9 -3.89 -5.50 0.53
N THR A 10 -4.08 -4.58 -0.42
CA THR A 10 -3.78 -4.82 -1.85
C THR A 10 -2.31 -4.63 -2.19
N GLY A 11 -1.51 -4.09 -1.27
CA GLY A 11 -0.09 -3.87 -1.44
C GLY A 11 0.68 -3.88 -0.12
N ASN A 12 1.99 -4.10 -0.21
CA ASN A 12 2.86 -4.20 0.97
C ASN A 12 3.02 -2.88 1.73
N GLY A 13 2.82 -1.73 1.07
CA GLY A 13 3.02 -0.41 1.66
C GLY A 13 2.11 -0.11 2.85
N HIS A 14 0.83 -0.49 2.77
CA HIS A 14 -0.13 -0.32 3.86
C HIS A 14 0.23 -1.17 5.08
N ILE A 15 0.63 -2.43 4.85
CA ILE A 15 1.05 -3.34 5.92
C ILE A 15 2.33 -2.84 6.62
N THR A 16 3.32 -2.40 5.83
CA THR A 16 4.57 -1.85 6.38
C THR A 16 4.29 -0.61 7.24
N ARG A 17 3.45 0.31 6.75
CA ARG A 17 3.02 1.49 7.50
C ARG A 17 2.28 1.13 8.78
N ALA A 18 1.35 0.19 8.71
CA ALA A 18 0.61 -0.28 9.87
C ALA A 18 1.53 -0.87 10.96
N ASN A 19 2.52 -1.66 10.58
CA ASN A 19 3.50 -2.23 11.51
C ASN A 19 4.31 -1.16 12.26
N GLU A 20 4.51 0.02 11.68
CA GLU A 20 5.18 1.16 12.34
C GLU A 20 4.21 2.02 13.18
N LEU A 21 2.97 2.25 12.70
CA LEU A 21 2.03 3.16 13.34
C LEU A 21 1.25 2.52 14.50
N VAL A 22 0.84 1.26 14.37
CA VAL A 22 0.02 0.58 15.39
C VAL A 22 0.70 0.58 16.77
N PRO A 23 2.02 0.31 16.92
CA PRO A 23 2.69 0.41 18.22
C PRO A 23 2.62 1.82 18.82
N ILE A 24 2.64 2.85 17.99
CA ILE A 24 2.54 4.24 18.44
C ILE A 24 1.10 4.51 18.93
N PHE A 25 0.09 4.14 18.15
CA PHE A 25 -1.31 4.34 18.53
C PHE A 25 -1.66 3.60 19.83
N LYS A 26 -1.15 2.37 20.01
CA LYS A 26 -1.38 1.56 21.22
C LYS A 26 -0.82 2.18 22.50
N LYS A 27 0.11 3.13 22.41
CA LYS A 27 0.57 3.89 23.59
C LYS A 27 -0.46 4.88 24.10
N HIS A 28 -1.41 5.29 23.25
CA HIS A 28 -2.36 6.36 23.55
C HIS A 28 -3.82 5.88 23.55
N ALA A 29 -4.12 4.71 23.00
CA ALA A 29 -5.47 4.20 22.86
C ALA A 29 -5.54 2.69 22.74
N LYS A 30 -6.73 2.12 23.00
CA LYS A 30 -7.07 0.76 22.56
C LYS A 30 -7.28 0.75 21.06
N VAL A 31 -6.55 -0.10 20.33
CA VAL A 31 -6.57 -0.13 18.87
C VAL A 31 -7.10 -1.47 18.38
N ASP A 32 -8.21 -1.43 17.67
CA ASP A 32 -8.72 -2.54 16.86
C ASP A 32 -8.29 -2.33 15.41
N ILE A 33 -8.00 -3.42 14.69
CA ILE A 33 -7.49 -3.38 13.33
C ILE A 33 -8.50 -4.03 12.39
N LEU A 34 -8.80 -3.32 11.29
CA LEU A 34 -9.56 -3.80 10.16
C LEU A 34 -8.65 -3.91 8.94
N VAL A 35 -8.72 -5.05 8.26
CA VAL A 35 -7.97 -5.27 7.01
C VAL A 35 -8.95 -5.69 5.93
N SER A 36 -8.90 -5.04 4.78
CA SER A 36 -9.59 -5.48 3.56
C SER A 36 -8.61 -5.74 2.41
N GLY A 37 -8.92 -6.74 1.57
CA GLY A 37 -8.04 -7.16 0.49
C GLY A 37 -7.15 -8.35 0.85
N THR A 38 -6.62 -9.03 -0.18
CA THR A 38 -5.93 -10.33 -0.04
C THR A 38 -4.56 -10.38 -0.73
N GLU A 39 -4.12 -9.28 -1.34
CA GLU A 39 -2.97 -9.27 -2.26
C GLU A 39 -1.61 -9.02 -1.59
N SER A 40 -1.59 -8.65 -0.30
CA SER A 40 -0.33 -8.41 0.41
C SER A 40 0.43 -9.71 0.68
N SER A 41 1.73 -9.68 0.44
CA SER A 41 2.67 -10.77 0.76
C SER A 41 3.34 -10.60 2.14
N LEU A 42 3.19 -9.43 2.76
CA LEU A 42 3.70 -9.16 4.10
C LEU A 42 2.67 -9.50 5.16
N LYS A 43 3.14 -9.95 6.33
CA LYS A 43 2.30 -10.20 7.50
C LYS A 43 2.16 -8.92 8.33
N LEU A 44 0.96 -8.71 8.85
CA LEU A 44 0.70 -7.75 9.90
C LEU A 44 1.11 -8.39 11.25
N ASN A 45 1.85 -7.65 12.07
CA ASN A 45 2.40 -8.15 13.34
C ASN A 45 1.39 -8.07 14.52
N PHE A 46 0.11 -7.86 14.22
CA PHE A 46 -0.94 -7.64 15.21
C PHE A 46 -2.18 -8.45 14.88
N ASN A 47 -2.99 -8.74 15.89
CA ASN A 47 -4.29 -9.36 15.70
C ASN A 47 -5.22 -8.44 14.93
N VAL A 48 -5.91 -8.99 13.95
CA VAL A 48 -6.89 -8.32 13.10
C VAL A 48 -8.27 -8.69 13.59
N LYS A 49 -9.06 -7.68 13.99
CA LYS A 49 -10.43 -7.89 14.48
C LYS A 49 -11.41 -8.12 13.33
N TYR A 50 -11.28 -7.33 12.25
CA TYR A 50 -12.14 -7.43 11.08
C TYR A 50 -11.33 -7.74 9.84
N LYS A 51 -11.72 -8.80 9.12
CA LYS A 51 -11.10 -9.21 7.86
C LYS A 51 -12.15 -9.28 6.78
N PHE A 52 -11.97 -8.47 5.74
CA PHE A 52 -12.87 -8.44 4.58
C PHE A 52 -12.10 -8.72 3.28
N LYS A 53 -12.80 -9.24 2.28
CA LYS A 53 -12.24 -9.36 0.92
C LYS A 53 -12.05 -7.97 0.29
N GLY A 54 -12.96 -7.04 0.57
CA GLY A 54 -12.89 -5.68 0.10
C GLY A 54 -12.82 -5.56 -1.43
N LEU A 55 -12.35 -4.37 -1.86
CA LEU A 55 -12.04 -4.09 -3.26
C LEU A 55 -10.54 -4.26 -3.47
N SER A 56 -10.13 -5.24 -4.29
CA SER A 56 -8.73 -5.41 -4.66
C SER A 56 -8.54 -5.02 -6.13
N PHE A 57 -7.60 -4.13 -6.40
CA PHE A 57 -7.27 -3.75 -7.78
C PHE A 57 -6.53 -4.88 -8.49
N VAL A 58 -6.97 -5.20 -9.69
CA VAL A 58 -6.28 -6.16 -10.57
C VAL A 58 -5.36 -5.39 -11.50
N PHE A 59 -4.08 -5.75 -11.48
CA PHE A 59 -3.09 -5.16 -12.39
C PHE A 59 -3.13 -5.87 -13.74
N GLY A 60 -3.16 -5.08 -14.81
CA GLY A 60 -3.13 -5.57 -16.17
C GLY A 60 -1.71 -6.00 -16.61
N LYS A 61 -1.63 -6.76 -17.70
CA LYS A 61 -0.35 -7.25 -18.29
C LYS A 61 0.66 -6.14 -18.64
N ARG A 62 0.21 -4.88 -18.78
CA ARG A 62 1.03 -3.71 -19.09
C ARG A 62 1.43 -2.87 -17.86
N GLY A 63 1.14 -3.34 -16.64
CA GLY A 63 1.54 -2.70 -15.40
C GLY A 63 0.59 -1.64 -14.84
N GLY A 64 -0.53 -1.33 -15.52
CA GLY A 64 -1.59 -0.44 -15.02
C GLY A 64 -2.73 -1.20 -14.35
N ILE A 65 -3.62 -0.47 -13.63
CA ILE A 65 -4.84 -1.05 -13.07
C ILE A 65 -5.78 -1.41 -14.23
N SER A 66 -6.22 -2.66 -14.27
CA SER A 66 -7.24 -3.13 -15.20
C SER A 66 -8.62 -2.97 -14.57
N PHE A 67 -9.32 -1.88 -14.88
CA PHE A 67 -10.65 -1.60 -14.34
C PHE A 67 -11.66 -2.69 -14.67
N PHE A 68 -11.65 -3.19 -15.89
CA PHE A 68 -12.57 -4.23 -16.33
C PHE A 68 -12.39 -5.53 -15.53
N HIS A 69 -11.15 -5.99 -15.35
CA HIS A 69 -10.88 -7.18 -14.54
C HIS A 69 -11.14 -6.94 -13.05
N THR A 70 -10.93 -5.71 -12.56
CA THR A 70 -11.23 -5.32 -11.19
C THR A 70 -12.73 -5.42 -10.93
N ILE A 71 -13.56 -4.81 -11.78
CA ILE A 71 -15.03 -4.80 -11.65
C ILE A 71 -15.59 -6.24 -11.70
N ARG A 72 -15.09 -7.08 -12.60
CA ARG A 72 -15.56 -8.49 -12.71
C ARG A 72 -15.22 -9.36 -11.51
N LYS A 73 -14.15 -9.02 -10.75
CA LYS A 73 -13.75 -9.76 -9.54
C LYS A 73 -14.45 -9.27 -8.27
N VAL A 74 -15.07 -8.10 -8.31
CA VAL A 74 -15.71 -7.49 -7.14
C VAL A 74 -17.10 -8.07 -6.96
N ASN A 75 -17.36 -8.63 -5.79
CA ASN A 75 -18.71 -8.97 -5.35
C ASN A 75 -19.32 -7.73 -4.67
N PHE A 76 -20.05 -6.92 -5.42
CA PHE A 76 -20.66 -5.68 -4.93
C PHE A 76 -21.71 -5.93 -3.84
N ILE A 77 -22.49 -7.02 -3.94
CA ILE A 77 -23.48 -7.40 -2.93
C ILE A 77 -22.76 -7.63 -1.59
N ARG A 78 -21.70 -8.42 -1.60
CA ARG A 78 -20.90 -8.67 -0.40
C ARG A 78 -20.27 -7.41 0.16
N LEU A 79 -19.76 -6.52 -0.70
CA LEU A 79 -19.20 -5.24 -0.29
C LEU A 79 -20.25 -4.40 0.44
N PHE A 80 -21.46 -4.29 -0.09
CA PHE A 80 -22.57 -3.58 0.56
C PHE A 80 -22.95 -4.19 1.91
N ILE A 81 -23.03 -5.51 2.00
CA ILE A 81 -23.31 -6.23 3.24
C ILE A 81 -22.21 -5.94 4.28
N ASP A 82 -20.94 -6.00 3.88
CA ASP A 82 -19.80 -5.76 4.76
C ASP A 82 -19.79 -4.30 5.28
N ILE A 83 -20.13 -3.31 4.43
CA ILE A 83 -20.27 -1.90 4.80
C ILE A 83 -21.43 -1.70 5.80
N TRP A 84 -22.58 -2.30 5.52
CA TRP A 84 -23.79 -2.13 6.33
C TRP A 84 -23.67 -2.75 7.72
N ASN A 85 -23.05 -3.93 7.78
CA ASN A 85 -22.90 -4.69 9.01
C ASN A 85 -21.72 -4.23 9.90
N LEU A 86 -20.82 -3.39 9.39
CA LEU A 86 -19.70 -2.89 10.17
C LEU A 86 -20.18 -1.87 11.21
N LYS A 87 -20.27 -2.28 12.48
CA LYS A 87 -20.66 -1.41 13.60
C LYS A 87 -19.48 -0.55 14.03
N LEU A 88 -19.67 0.76 14.07
CA LEU A 88 -18.63 1.74 14.39
C LEU A 88 -18.90 2.53 15.67
N ASP A 89 -19.99 2.23 16.38
CA ASP A 89 -20.46 2.97 17.58
C ASP A 89 -19.43 2.95 18.72
N ASP A 90 -18.72 1.85 18.87
CA ASP A 90 -17.71 1.66 19.91
C ASP A 90 -16.42 2.46 19.70
N TYR A 91 -16.24 3.16 18.57
CA TYR A 91 -14.98 3.81 18.25
C TYR A 91 -15.08 5.34 18.37
N ASP A 92 -14.17 5.92 19.18
CA ASP A 92 -14.03 7.36 19.33
C ASP A 92 -13.39 8.00 18.08
N LEU A 93 -12.54 7.22 17.39
CA LEU A 93 -11.79 7.67 16.21
C LEU A 93 -11.60 6.53 15.22
N ILE A 94 -11.82 6.82 13.94
CA ILE A 94 -11.59 5.89 12.83
C ILE A 94 -10.48 6.45 11.94
N LEU A 95 -9.37 5.73 11.83
CA LEU A 95 -8.24 6.05 10.96
C LEU A 95 -8.26 5.12 9.75
N ILE A 96 -8.25 5.70 8.55
CA ILE A 96 -8.50 4.98 7.30
C ILE A 96 -7.30 5.11 6.36
N ASP A 97 -6.58 4.02 6.18
CA ASP A 97 -5.49 3.91 5.21
C ASP A 97 -6.01 3.34 3.88
N PHE A 98 -6.76 4.20 3.17
CA PHE A 98 -7.35 3.93 1.85
C PHE A 98 -8.22 2.66 1.82
N GLU A 99 -8.98 2.41 2.88
CA GLU A 99 -9.80 1.22 3.04
C GLU A 99 -11.29 1.57 2.77
N PRO A 100 -11.95 0.95 1.77
CA PRO A 100 -13.27 1.39 1.31
C PRO A 100 -14.42 1.03 2.25
N ILE A 101 -14.37 -0.15 2.91
CA ILE A 101 -15.51 -0.62 3.72
C ILE A 101 -15.71 0.30 4.92
N SER A 102 -14.66 0.55 5.69
CA SER A 102 -14.73 1.44 6.86
C SER A 102 -14.98 2.89 6.47
N ALA A 103 -14.47 3.34 5.31
CA ALA A 103 -14.72 4.70 4.82
C ALA A 103 -16.20 4.92 4.48
N TRP A 104 -16.82 4.00 3.77
CA TRP A 104 -18.25 4.08 3.46
C TRP A 104 -19.12 3.86 4.69
N ALA A 105 -18.80 2.88 5.56
CA ALA A 105 -19.51 2.66 6.81
C ALA A 105 -19.48 3.91 7.70
N ALA A 106 -18.30 4.55 7.87
CA ALA A 106 -18.17 5.78 8.64
C ALA A 106 -18.98 6.92 8.03
N LYS A 107 -19.00 7.05 6.70
CA LYS A 107 -19.81 8.06 6.01
C LYS A 107 -21.31 7.83 6.21
N LEU A 108 -21.80 6.58 6.07
CA LEU A 108 -23.22 6.24 6.22
C LEU A 108 -23.70 6.39 7.67
N GLN A 109 -22.85 6.04 8.65
CA GLN A 109 -23.14 6.14 10.08
C GLN A 109 -22.79 7.53 10.67
N ASN A 110 -22.38 8.49 9.83
CA ASN A 110 -21.96 9.84 10.25
C ASN A 110 -20.89 9.84 11.36
N LYS A 111 -19.93 8.90 11.29
CA LYS A 111 -18.85 8.75 12.28
C LYS A 111 -17.64 9.61 11.95
N LYS A 112 -16.92 10.02 12.98
CA LYS A 112 -15.69 10.81 12.86
C LYS A 112 -14.56 9.94 12.32
N ALA A 113 -14.19 10.15 11.04
CA ALA A 113 -13.14 9.40 10.35
C ALA A 113 -12.10 10.34 9.75
N PHE A 114 -10.83 9.88 9.76
CA PHE A 114 -9.70 10.59 9.16
C PHE A 114 -8.93 9.65 8.22
N ALA A 115 -8.63 10.15 7.04
CA ALA A 115 -7.71 9.46 6.14
C ALA A 115 -6.27 9.55 6.66
N LEU A 116 -5.51 8.46 6.48
CA LEU A 116 -4.10 8.38 6.86
C LEU A 116 -3.35 7.59 5.79
N SER A 117 -3.18 8.18 4.60
CA SER A 117 -2.69 7.45 3.44
C SER A 117 -1.92 8.31 2.43
N HIS A 118 -1.09 7.66 1.61
CA HIS A 118 -0.48 8.32 0.46
C HIS A 118 -1.54 8.80 -0.56
N GLN A 119 -2.60 8.02 -0.75
CA GLN A 119 -3.67 8.35 -1.69
C GLN A 119 -4.42 9.64 -1.30
N TYR A 120 -4.53 9.93 -0.01
CA TYR A 120 -5.12 11.18 0.47
C TYR A 120 -4.28 12.40 0.05
N ALA A 121 -2.94 12.28 -0.02
CA ALA A 121 -2.09 13.35 -0.54
C ALA A 121 -2.37 13.63 -2.03
N LEU A 122 -2.67 12.60 -2.82
CA LEU A 122 -2.90 12.74 -4.27
C LEU A 122 -4.20 13.48 -4.64
N VAL A 123 -5.15 13.62 -3.71
CA VAL A 123 -6.37 14.42 -3.94
C VAL A 123 -6.20 15.89 -3.54
N ASN A 124 -5.11 16.25 -2.89
CA ASN A 124 -4.79 17.64 -2.54
C ASN A 124 -4.38 18.44 -3.78
N GLU A 125 -4.92 19.65 -3.93
CA GLU A 125 -4.71 20.49 -5.12
C GLU A 125 -3.26 20.98 -5.24
N ASN A 126 -2.56 21.14 -4.13
CA ASN A 126 -1.17 21.61 -4.10
C ASN A 126 -0.17 20.51 -4.48
N VAL A 127 -0.59 19.24 -4.54
CA VAL A 127 0.29 18.14 -4.94
C VAL A 127 0.38 18.06 -6.46
N PRO A 128 1.58 18.15 -7.05
CA PRO A 128 1.73 18.08 -8.49
C PRO A 128 1.30 16.72 -9.03
N MET A 129 0.35 16.75 -9.94
CA MET A 129 -0.17 15.58 -10.63
C MET A 129 0.20 15.62 -12.10
N ILE A 130 0.48 14.46 -12.69
CA ILE A 130 0.67 14.37 -14.14
C ILE A 130 -0.62 14.86 -14.82
N LYS A 131 -0.53 15.89 -15.66
CA LYS A 131 -1.68 16.55 -16.33
C LYS A 131 -2.65 15.57 -17.03
N LYS A 132 -2.18 14.39 -17.44
CA LYS A 132 -2.99 13.32 -18.07
C LYS A 132 -3.68 12.36 -17.08
N LEU A 133 -3.48 12.50 -15.78
CA LEU A 133 -4.30 11.75 -14.82
C LEU A 133 -5.71 12.32 -14.89
N SER A 134 -6.54 11.63 -15.67
CA SER A 134 -7.86 12.06 -16.04
C SER A 134 -8.73 12.32 -14.80
N PHE A 135 -9.74 13.16 -14.96
CA PHE A 135 -10.84 13.36 -14.02
C PHE A 135 -11.35 12.05 -13.40
N ILE A 136 -11.38 10.96 -14.15
CA ILE A 136 -11.76 9.61 -13.69
C ILE A 136 -10.85 9.11 -12.54
N HIS A 137 -9.52 9.32 -12.62
CA HIS A 137 -8.63 8.88 -11.54
C HIS A 137 -8.85 9.67 -10.24
N LYS A 138 -9.11 10.97 -10.35
CA LYS A 138 -9.47 11.81 -9.18
C LYS A 138 -10.79 11.36 -8.57
N LEU A 139 -11.79 11.03 -9.38
CA LEU A 139 -13.06 10.48 -8.92
C LEU A 139 -12.86 9.13 -8.21
N ILE A 140 -12.07 8.23 -8.77
CA ILE A 140 -11.76 6.95 -8.13
C ILE A 140 -11.10 7.17 -6.77
N LEU A 141 -10.06 7.99 -6.69
CA LEU A 141 -9.40 8.30 -5.41
C LEU A 141 -10.39 8.88 -4.39
N LYS A 142 -11.27 9.77 -4.82
CA LYS A 142 -12.24 10.46 -3.95
C LYS A 142 -13.36 9.54 -3.47
N PHE A 143 -13.85 8.64 -4.34
CA PHE A 143 -15.01 7.80 -4.03
C PHE A 143 -14.65 6.39 -3.58
N TYR A 144 -13.43 5.93 -3.81
CA TYR A 144 -12.98 4.64 -3.34
C TYR A 144 -13.00 4.53 -1.81
N ALA A 145 -12.44 5.52 -1.13
CA ALA A 145 -12.45 5.62 0.33
C ALA A 145 -12.82 7.07 0.73
N PRO A 146 -14.12 7.42 0.76
CA PRO A 146 -14.57 8.80 0.88
C PRO A 146 -14.42 9.33 2.31
N VAL A 147 -13.28 9.99 2.58
CA VAL A 147 -12.99 10.65 3.85
C VAL A 147 -12.70 12.13 3.61
N LYS A 148 -13.41 13.02 4.34
CA LYS A 148 -13.30 14.47 4.14
C LYS A 148 -12.03 15.08 4.73
N LYS A 149 -11.55 14.56 5.86
CA LYS A 149 -10.40 15.09 6.61
C LYS A 149 -9.32 14.01 6.75
N GLY A 150 -8.06 14.40 6.81
CA GLY A 150 -7.01 13.41 7.00
C GLY A 150 -5.62 13.99 6.85
N PHE A 151 -4.66 13.08 6.86
CA PHE A 151 -3.25 13.33 6.69
C PHE A 151 -2.72 12.50 5.52
N GLY A 152 -2.04 13.18 4.60
CA GLY A 152 -1.42 12.57 3.44
C GLY A 152 0.05 12.28 3.67
N PHE A 153 0.60 11.31 2.95
CA PHE A 153 2.04 11.07 2.91
C PHE A 153 2.58 11.34 1.51
N HIS A 154 3.62 12.19 1.42
CA HIS A 154 4.29 12.49 0.16
C HIS A 154 5.77 12.80 0.39
N PHE A 155 6.59 12.69 -0.65
CA PHE A 155 8.03 12.96 -0.58
C PHE A 155 8.38 14.44 -0.39
N ALA A 156 7.41 15.34 -0.63
CA ALA A 156 7.53 16.75 -0.31
C ALA A 156 6.29 17.23 0.46
N LYS A 157 6.48 18.28 1.26
CA LYS A 157 5.44 18.87 2.11
C LYS A 157 4.71 19.96 1.35
N TYR A 158 3.69 19.58 0.57
CA TYR A 158 2.92 20.51 -0.26
C TYR A 158 1.81 21.24 0.51
N ASP A 159 1.42 20.73 1.69
CA ASP A 159 0.36 21.28 2.53
C ASP A 159 0.61 20.94 4.00
N LYS A 160 -0.04 21.66 4.92
CA LYS A 160 0.02 21.44 6.38
C LYS A 160 -0.40 20.03 6.81
N ASN A 161 -1.28 19.39 6.04
CA ASN A 161 -1.78 18.04 6.29
C ASN A 161 -1.04 16.96 5.49
N ILE A 162 0.06 17.31 4.82
CA ILE A 162 0.88 16.38 4.06
C ILE A 162 2.24 16.23 4.76
N PHE A 163 2.57 15.01 5.10
CA PHE A 163 3.77 14.63 5.86
C PHE A 163 4.68 13.73 5.02
N PHE A 164 5.94 13.61 5.43
CA PHE A 164 6.86 12.66 4.84
C PHE A 164 6.40 11.21 5.04
N PRO A 165 6.77 10.29 4.13
CA PRO A 165 6.39 8.89 4.24
C PRO A 165 6.87 8.25 5.54
N ILE A 166 6.05 7.33 6.06
CA ILE A 166 6.43 6.50 7.19
C ILE A 166 7.45 5.47 6.72
N ILE A 167 8.67 5.59 7.20
CA ILE A 167 9.78 4.68 6.90
C ILE A 167 10.07 3.84 8.13
N SER A 168 10.20 2.51 7.95
CA SER A 168 10.43 1.61 9.07
C SER A 168 11.75 1.89 9.78
N LYS A 169 11.76 1.68 11.10
CA LYS A 169 12.96 1.85 11.94
C LYS A 169 14.15 1.02 11.43
N ASN A 170 13.88 -0.16 10.89
CA ASN A 170 14.93 -1.03 10.36
C ASN A 170 15.59 -0.43 9.12
N ILE A 171 14.80 0.19 8.22
CA ILE A 171 15.35 0.88 7.04
C ILE A 171 16.13 2.12 7.46
N ARG A 172 15.62 2.90 8.43
CA ARG A 172 16.34 4.10 8.94
C ARG A 172 17.71 3.81 9.58
N LYS A 173 17.90 2.58 10.09
CA LYS A 173 19.17 2.13 10.68
C LYS A 173 20.19 1.66 9.62
N LEU A 174 19.78 1.45 8.38
CA LEU A 174 20.69 1.06 7.33
C LEU A 174 21.68 2.21 7.04
N LYS A 175 22.92 1.84 6.81
CA LYS A 175 23.97 2.74 6.30
C LYS A 175 24.12 2.46 4.81
N PRO A 176 23.55 3.29 3.93
CA PRO A 176 23.62 3.06 2.49
C PRO A 176 25.06 3.08 2.00
N LYS A 177 25.37 2.18 1.07
CA LYS A 177 26.66 2.12 0.37
C LYS A 177 26.39 1.85 -1.10
N VAL A 178 27.06 2.58 -1.96
CA VAL A 178 27.02 2.29 -3.40
C VAL A 178 27.78 0.99 -3.66
N LYS A 179 27.13 0.01 -4.27
CA LYS A 179 27.70 -1.25 -4.73
C LYS A 179 27.44 -1.42 -6.23
N ASP A 180 27.94 -2.52 -6.77
CA ASP A 180 28.00 -2.85 -8.20
C ASP A 180 26.68 -3.45 -8.77
N HIS A 181 25.53 -3.13 -8.19
CA HIS A 181 24.25 -3.66 -8.67
C HIS A 181 23.12 -2.64 -8.61
N TYR A 182 22.13 -2.82 -9.49
CA TYR A 182 20.86 -2.12 -9.46
C TYR A 182 19.79 -2.99 -8.80
N ALA A 183 19.12 -2.47 -7.79
CA ALA A 183 17.99 -3.14 -7.15
C ALA A 183 16.68 -2.80 -7.88
N ILE A 184 15.98 -3.83 -8.36
CA ILE A 184 14.77 -3.72 -9.18
C ILE A 184 13.58 -4.30 -8.42
N TYR A 185 12.58 -3.46 -8.16
CA TYR A 185 11.28 -3.87 -7.63
C TYR A 185 10.15 -3.25 -8.45
N LEU A 186 9.64 -3.99 -9.41
CA LEU A 186 8.60 -3.58 -10.33
C LEU A 186 7.44 -4.59 -10.30
N PRO A 187 6.61 -4.60 -9.23
CA PRO A 187 5.59 -5.63 -8.98
C PRO A 187 4.48 -5.68 -10.03
N ALA A 188 4.32 -4.62 -10.81
CA ALA A 188 3.33 -4.54 -11.89
C ALA A 188 3.77 -5.24 -13.19
N TYR A 189 5.02 -5.69 -13.28
CA TYR A 189 5.55 -6.36 -14.46
C TYR A 189 5.88 -7.82 -14.16
N SER A 190 5.61 -8.73 -15.13
CA SER A 190 5.97 -10.12 -15.00
C SER A 190 7.49 -10.31 -15.01
N VAL A 191 7.96 -11.28 -14.23
CA VAL A 191 9.39 -11.64 -14.17
C VAL A 191 9.92 -12.01 -15.56
N LYS A 192 9.15 -12.69 -16.40
CA LYS A 192 9.51 -13.00 -17.79
C LYS A 192 9.89 -11.75 -18.58
N LYS A 193 9.12 -10.66 -18.44
CA LYS A 193 9.39 -9.38 -19.11
C LYS A 193 10.64 -8.71 -18.55
N LEU A 194 10.81 -8.70 -17.23
CA LEU A 194 11.99 -8.14 -16.58
C LEU A 194 13.26 -8.88 -16.98
N LYS A 195 13.25 -10.22 -16.96
CA LYS A 195 14.37 -11.03 -17.46
C LYS A 195 14.72 -10.67 -18.90
N LYS A 196 13.74 -10.62 -19.82
CA LYS A 196 13.97 -10.29 -21.23
C LYS A 196 14.63 -8.93 -21.43
N ILE A 197 14.32 -7.94 -20.58
CA ILE A 197 14.90 -6.59 -20.68
C ILE A 197 16.29 -6.55 -20.06
N PHE A 198 16.42 -6.96 -18.79
CA PHE A 198 17.63 -6.74 -18.00
C PHE A 198 18.79 -7.68 -18.38
N THR A 199 18.52 -8.88 -18.92
CA THR A 199 19.59 -9.74 -19.46
C THR A 199 20.30 -9.14 -20.68
N LYS A 200 19.67 -8.23 -21.41
CA LYS A 200 20.31 -7.52 -22.54
C LYS A 200 21.31 -6.46 -22.08
N LEU A 201 21.18 -5.98 -20.84
CA LEU A 201 22.06 -4.99 -20.24
C LEU A 201 23.18 -5.68 -19.46
N ASN A 202 23.97 -6.51 -20.15
CA ASN A 202 24.95 -7.42 -19.56
C ASN A 202 26.15 -6.75 -18.88
N ARG A 203 26.33 -5.44 -19.10
CA ARG A 203 27.37 -4.64 -18.42
C ARG A 203 27.02 -4.32 -16.96
N PHE A 204 25.77 -4.57 -16.53
CA PHE A 204 25.27 -4.22 -15.21
C PHE A 204 24.72 -5.45 -14.50
N ASN A 205 24.86 -5.49 -13.18
CA ASN A 205 24.27 -6.51 -12.33
C ASN A 205 22.92 -6.04 -11.78
N PHE A 206 21.90 -6.90 -11.82
CA PHE A 206 20.57 -6.56 -11.34
C PHE A 206 20.09 -7.53 -10.26
N HIS A 207 19.62 -7.00 -9.14
CA HIS A 207 18.90 -7.75 -8.13
C HIS A 207 17.41 -7.52 -8.33
N ILE A 208 16.69 -8.50 -8.86
CA ILE A 208 15.25 -8.40 -9.16
C ILE A 208 14.47 -9.10 -8.06
N PHE A 209 13.59 -8.33 -7.41
CA PHE A 209 12.72 -8.81 -6.34
C PHE A 209 11.29 -9.01 -6.84
N SER A 210 10.73 -10.22 -6.62
CA SER A 210 9.37 -10.55 -7.01
C SER A 210 8.72 -11.55 -6.05
N LYS A 211 7.39 -11.53 -5.99
CA LYS A 211 6.58 -12.54 -5.30
C LYS A 211 6.66 -13.93 -5.95
N GLU A 212 7.05 -13.99 -7.22
CA GLU A 212 7.16 -15.23 -7.99
C GLU A 212 8.31 -16.12 -7.51
N PHE A 213 9.28 -15.55 -6.77
CA PHE A 213 10.43 -16.30 -6.25
C PHE A 213 10.20 -16.76 -4.82
N LYS A 214 10.52 -18.01 -4.55
CA LYS A 214 10.57 -18.60 -3.20
C LYS A 214 11.97 -18.57 -2.62
N GLU A 215 12.98 -18.62 -3.46
CA GLU A 215 14.41 -18.66 -3.12
C GLU A 215 15.22 -17.77 -4.07
N LYS A 216 16.52 -17.61 -3.76
CA LYS A 216 17.47 -16.88 -4.60
C LYS A 216 17.86 -17.74 -5.80
N VAL A 217 17.73 -17.16 -6.99
CA VAL A 217 18.13 -17.80 -8.27
C VAL A 217 19.08 -16.87 -9.02
N LEU A 218 20.21 -17.40 -9.50
CA LEU A 218 21.14 -16.69 -10.36
C LEU A 218 20.82 -16.99 -11.83
N HIS A 219 20.79 -15.96 -12.65
CA HIS A 219 20.56 -16.10 -14.08
C HIS A 219 21.34 -15.01 -14.85
N LYS A 220 22.48 -15.38 -15.44
CA LYS A 220 23.40 -14.43 -16.12
C LYS A 220 23.77 -13.28 -15.16
N ASN A 221 23.53 -12.03 -15.55
CA ASN A 221 23.75 -10.82 -14.78
C ASN A 221 22.58 -10.49 -13.80
N LEU A 222 21.65 -11.42 -13.61
CA LEU A 222 20.49 -11.23 -12.75
C LEU A 222 20.58 -12.09 -11.49
N THR A 223 20.36 -11.49 -10.35
CA THR A 223 20.05 -12.16 -9.08
C THR A 223 18.56 -12.00 -8.80
N LEU A 224 17.81 -13.10 -8.85
CA LEU A 224 16.35 -13.13 -8.67
C LEU A 224 16.05 -13.53 -7.23
N GLN A 225 15.21 -12.77 -6.52
CA GLN A 225 15.04 -12.98 -5.08
C GLN A 225 13.58 -12.73 -4.64
N PRO A 226 13.14 -13.40 -3.55
CA PRO A 226 11.85 -13.11 -2.92
C PRO A 226 11.86 -11.73 -2.25
N ILE A 227 10.71 -11.04 -2.27
CA ILE A 227 10.57 -9.70 -1.68
C ILE A 227 10.47 -9.67 -0.15
N ASN A 228 10.16 -10.80 0.47
CA ASN A 228 9.99 -10.91 1.93
C ASN A 228 11.29 -11.19 2.68
N SER A 229 12.43 -11.16 1.98
CA SER A 229 13.74 -11.40 2.58
C SER A 229 14.32 -10.15 3.24
N LYS A 230 15.10 -10.33 4.29
CA LYS A 230 15.93 -9.25 4.89
C LYS A 230 16.88 -8.62 3.85
N VAL A 231 17.25 -9.40 2.84
CA VAL A 231 18.13 -8.99 1.74
C VAL A 231 17.49 -7.89 0.88
N PHE A 232 16.14 -7.81 0.78
CA PHE A 232 15.47 -6.77 0.01
C PHE A 232 15.90 -5.36 0.43
N SER A 233 15.71 -5.03 1.71
CA SER A 233 16.05 -3.71 2.23
C SER A 233 17.56 -3.40 2.12
N ILE A 234 18.40 -4.40 2.38
CA ILE A 234 19.86 -4.26 2.29
C ILE A 234 20.29 -4.04 0.82
N SER A 235 19.73 -4.78 -0.12
CA SER A 235 20.04 -4.63 -1.54
C SER A 235 19.57 -3.28 -2.07
N MET A 236 18.38 -2.80 -1.66
CA MET A 236 17.88 -1.47 -2.02
C MET A 236 18.76 -0.35 -1.46
N ALA A 237 19.25 -0.50 -0.23
CA ALA A 237 20.13 0.50 0.40
C ALA A 237 21.57 0.49 -0.18
N ASN A 238 21.98 -0.57 -0.86
CA ASN A 238 23.32 -0.76 -1.41
C ASN A 238 23.31 -0.83 -2.94
N SER A 239 22.31 -0.28 -3.61
CA SER A 239 22.27 -0.23 -5.08
C SER A 239 22.95 1.02 -5.62
N LEU A 240 23.36 0.94 -6.90
CA LEU A 240 23.79 2.08 -7.70
C LEU A 240 22.65 3.07 -7.92
#